data_234bf85ba2836b6b5599a6bc75405970
#
_entry.id   234bf85ba2836b6b5599a6bc75405970
#
_cell.length_a   1.000
_cell.length_b   1.000
_cell.length_c   1.000
_cell.angle_alpha   90.00
_cell.angle_beta   90.00
_cell.angle_gamma   90.00
#
_symmetry.space_group_name_H-M   'P 1'
#
loop_
_entity.id
_entity.type
_entity.pdbx_description
1 polymer ?
#
loop_
_entity_poly.entity_id
_entity_poly.type
_entity_poly.pdbx_seq_one_letter_code
_entity_poly.pdbx_strand_id
1 'polypeptide(L)'
;NYPAAIGFLTRGCVNRCPWCVVPRKEGALRGNADIEEFLDGRRNAVLLDNNVLASGWGLEQIEKIIRLGARVDFNQGLDARQIARNPPIAELLSRVKWMRYIRMAYDSTAVRDDVRKAIERLKKCGMKPAKMFFYVLVREVDDALARIEELDALGCQPFAQPYRDFTGGTKPSREAWRLAYWC
;
A
#
# COMPACT_ATOMS: atom_id res chain seq x y z
N ASN A 1 -3.38 5.81 -25.76
CA ASN A 1 -3.94 4.70 -24.94
C ASN A 1 -2.97 4.36 -23.82
N TYR A 2 -3.39 4.50 -22.57
CA TYR A 2 -2.60 4.07 -21.42
C TYR A 2 -2.55 2.52 -21.39
N PRO A 3 -1.34 1.92 -21.25
CA PRO A 3 -1.19 0.47 -21.44
C PRO A 3 -1.72 -0.39 -20.27
N ALA A 4 -2.16 0.22 -19.19
CA ALA A 4 -2.76 -0.44 -18.04
C ALA A 4 -4.19 0.05 -17.81
N ALA A 5 -5.06 -0.82 -17.33
CA ALA A 5 -6.35 -0.44 -16.76
C ALA A 5 -6.13 0.35 -15.45
N ILE A 6 -7.04 1.26 -15.13
CA ILE A 6 -7.00 2.02 -13.86
C ILE A 6 -8.37 1.92 -13.21
N GLY A 7 -8.43 1.51 -11.95
CA GLY A 7 -9.69 1.35 -11.27
C GLY A 7 -9.60 1.12 -9.78
N PHE A 8 -10.76 0.84 -9.18
CA PHE A 8 -10.93 0.57 -7.75
C PHE A 8 -11.74 -0.70 -7.58
N LEU A 9 -11.21 -1.69 -6.90
CA LEU A 9 -11.94 -2.90 -6.49
C LEU A 9 -12.81 -2.63 -5.26
N THR A 10 -12.30 -1.74 -4.40
CA THR A 10 -12.96 -1.31 -3.16
C THR A 10 -12.89 0.20 -3.00
N ARG A 11 -13.80 0.76 -2.20
CA ARG A 11 -13.78 2.17 -1.79
C ARG A 11 -13.87 2.27 -0.27
N GLY A 12 -13.31 3.35 0.28
CA GLY A 12 -13.30 3.58 1.72
C GLY A 12 -12.18 2.84 2.45
N CYS A 13 -12.19 2.91 3.78
CA CYS A 13 -11.17 2.29 4.62
C CYS A 13 -11.74 1.94 6.02
N VAL A 14 -11.28 0.83 6.62
CA VAL A 14 -11.63 0.44 7.99
C VAL A 14 -10.87 1.25 9.04
N ASN A 15 -9.74 1.86 8.65
CA ASN A 15 -8.88 2.62 9.55
C ASN A 15 -9.36 4.08 9.64
N ARG A 16 -9.13 4.69 10.82
CA ARG A 16 -9.42 6.09 11.08
C ARG A 16 -8.13 6.83 11.44
N CYS A 17 -7.12 6.75 10.56
CA CYS A 17 -5.85 7.43 10.77
C CYS A 17 -6.08 8.95 10.86
N PRO A 18 -5.55 9.64 11.89
CA PRO A 18 -5.85 11.08 12.13
C PRO A 18 -5.46 11.99 10.97
N TRP A 19 -4.46 11.59 10.20
CA TRP A 19 -3.94 12.33 9.05
C TRP A 19 -4.61 11.98 7.72
N CYS A 20 -5.53 10.99 7.69
CA CYS A 20 -6.07 10.46 6.45
C CYS A 20 -7.44 11.06 6.12
N VAL A 21 -7.59 11.51 4.87
CA VAL A 21 -8.86 12.08 4.37
C VAL A 21 -9.88 11.00 4.00
N VAL A 22 -9.44 9.76 3.73
CA VAL A 22 -10.28 8.69 3.17
C VAL A 22 -11.54 8.42 3.99
N PRO A 23 -11.50 8.26 5.33
CA PRO A 23 -12.72 8.01 6.11
C PRO A 23 -13.77 9.11 5.97
N ARG A 24 -13.35 10.37 5.82
CA ARG A 24 -14.25 11.52 5.63
C ARG A 24 -14.78 11.62 4.20
N LYS A 25 -13.93 11.31 3.22
CA LYS A 25 -14.26 11.47 1.78
C LYS A 25 -15.03 10.28 1.22
N GLU A 26 -14.67 9.07 1.61
CA GLU A 26 -15.19 7.83 1.01
C GLU A 26 -16.03 6.98 1.97
N GLY A 27 -15.90 7.23 3.29
CA GLY A 27 -16.65 6.52 4.34
C GLY A 27 -16.12 5.11 4.61
N ALA A 28 -17.05 4.23 4.98
CA ALA A 28 -16.74 2.84 5.32
C ALA A 28 -16.25 2.05 4.11
N LEU A 29 -15.42 1.02 4.39
CA LEU A 29 -14.94 0.11 3.36
C LEU A 29 -16.10 -0.69 2.74
N ARG A 30 -16.13 -0.74 1.42
CA ARG A 30 -17.13 -1.50 0.64
C ARG A 30 -16.55 -2.00 -0.67
N GLY A 31 -17.11 -3.06 -1.23
CA GLY A 31 -16.86 -3.48 -2.60
C GLY A 31 -17.25 -2.39 -3.59
N ASN A 32 -16.59 -2.32 -4.73
CA ASN A 32 -16.85 -1.33 -5.78
C ASN A 32 -17.03 -2.01 -7.13
N ALA A 33 -15.97 -2.26 -7.89
CA ALA A 33 -16.04 -2.86 -9.20
C ALA A 33 -15.40 -4.25 -9.23
N ASP A 34 -15.85 -5.10 -10.15
CA ASP A 34 -15.13 -6.30 -10.51
C ASP A 34 -13.94 -5.96 -11.40
N ILE A 35 -12.81 -6.66 -11.23
CA ILE A 35 -11.60 -6.40 -12.02
C ILE A 35 -11.86 -6.52 -13.54
N GLU A 36 -12.74 -7.41 -13.97
CA GLU A 36 -13.04 -7.61 -15.39
C GLU A 36 -13.79 -6.42 -16.00
N GLU A 37 -14.58 -5.67 -15.20
CA GLU A 37 -15.33 -4.51 -15.68
C GLU A 37 -14.43 -3.42 -16.30
N PHE A 38 -13.20 -3.27 -15.78
CA PHE A 38 -12.30 -2.24 -16.29
C PHE A 38 -10.99 -2.78 -16.89
N LEU A 39 -10.69 -4.06 -16.74
CA LEU A 39 -9.50 -4.65 -17.35
C LEU A 39 -9.55 -4.59 -18.88
N ASP A 40 -10.75 -4.83 -19.47
CA ASP A 40 -11.07 -4.63 -20.88
C ASP A 40 -9.97 -5.18 -21.81
N GLY A 41 -9.64 -6.47 -21.65
CA GLY A 41 -8.61 -7.17 -22.41
C GLY A 41 -7.15 -6.79 -22.11
N ARG A 42 -6.90 -5.80 -21.25
CA ARG A 42 -5.55 -5.42 -20.83
C ARG A 42 -4.97 -6.47 -19.88
N ARG A 43 -3.65 -6.60 -19.90
CA ARG A 43 -2.92 -7.52 -19.02
C ARG A 43 -2.38 -6.86 -17.75
N ASN A 44 -2.45 -5.54 -17.67
CA ASN A 44 -1.93 -4.75 -16.56
C ASN A 44 -3.03 -3.89 -15.96
N ALA A 45 -3.04 -3.74 -14.63
CA ALA A 45 -3.94 -2.81 -13.94
C ALA A 45 -3.22 -2.04 -12.82
N VAL A 46 -3.49 -0.74 -12.72
CA VAL A 46 -3.14 0.11 -11.60
C VAL A 46 -4.38 0.26 -10.72
N LEU A 47 -4.31 -0.23 -9.52
CA LEU A 47 -5.39 -0.28 -8.54
C LEU A 47 -5.20 0.82 -7.51
N LEU A 48 -6.22 1.65 -7.34
CA LEU A 48 -6.15 2.85 -6.48
C LEU A 48 -6.91 2.65 -5.16
N ASP A 49 -7.01 1.40 -4.72
CA ASP A 49 -7.69 1.00 -3.50
C ASP A 49 -7.02 1.54 -2.25
N ASN A 50 -7.81 2.04 -1.29
CA ASN A 50 -7.28 2.56 -0.02
C ASN A 50 -7.00 1.45 1.01
N ASN A 51 -7.77 0.35 1.00
CA ASN A 51 -7.55 -0.78 1.92
C ASN A 51 -8.22 -2.08 1.43
N VAL A 52 -7.82 -2.56 0.26
CA VAL A 52 -8.40 -3.75 -0.39
C VAL A 52 -8.30 -5.02 0.46
N LEU A 53 -7.22 -5.17 1.24
CA LEU A 53 -6.96 -6.38 2.04
C LEU A 53 -7.90 -6.55 3.25
N ALA A 54 -8.59 -5.51 3.67
CA ALA A 54 -9.56 -5.55 4.78
C ALA A 54 -10.99 -5.90 4.32
N SER A 55 -11.19 -6.19 3.03
CA SER A 55 -12.48 -6.49 2.41
C SER A 55 -12.52 -7.93 1.90
N GLY A 56 -13.53 -8.70 2.26
CA GLY A 56 -13.77 -10.04 1.66
C GLY A 56 -13.88 -9.94 0.12
N TRP A 57 -14.67 -8.99 -0.37
CA TRP A 57 -14.74 -8.69 -1.81
C TRP A 57 -13.36 -8.38 -2.41
N GLY A 58 -12.55 -7.56 -1.73
CA GLY A 58 -11.20 -7.24 -2.20
C GLY A 58 -10.31 -8.47 -2.31
N LEU A 59 -10.36 -9.39 -1.34
CA LEU A 59 -9.60 -10.65 -1.39
C LEU A 59 -10.08 -11.56 -2.53
N GLU A 60 -11.39 -11.68 -2.77
CA GLU A 60 -11.96 -12.42 -3.89
C GLU A 60 -11.48 -11.84 -5.23
N GLN A 61 -11.42 -10.51 -5.35
CA GLN A 61 -10.91 -9.85 -6.56
C GLN A 61 -9.41 -10.12 -6.77
N ILE A 62 -8.61 -10.17 -5.70
CA ILE A 62 -7.18 -10.55 -5.81
C ILE A 62 -7.04 -11.99 -6.29
N GLU A 63 -7.84 -12.92 -5.80
CA GLU A 63 -7.87 -14.30 -6.32
C GLU A 63 -8.26 -14.33 -7.81
N LYS A 64 -9.23 -13.51 -8.21
CA LYS A 64 -9.65 -13.39 -9.62
C LYS A 64 -8.52 -12.84 -10.49
N ILE A 65 -7.78 -11.80 -10.03
CA ILE A 65 -6.60 -11.27 -10.69
C ILE A 65 -5.55 -12.36 -10.91
N ILE A 66 -5.32 -13.22 -9.91
CA ILE A 66 -4.38 -14.34 -10.02
C ILE A 66 -4.84 -15.33 -11.08
N ARG A 67 -6.13 -15.71 -11.10
CA ARG A 67 -6.69 -16.62 -12.09
C ARG A 67 -6.61 -16.07 -13.52
N LEU A 68 -6.84 -14.77 -13.69
CA LEU A 68 -6.72 -14.08 -14.98
C LEU A 68 -5.26 -13.90 -15.43
N GLY A 69 -4.30 -14.09 -14.51
CA GLY A 69 -2.88 -13.90 -14.78
C GLY A 69 -2.51 -12.44 -15.05
N ALA A 70 -3.35 -11.50 -14.65
CA ALA A 70 -3.10 -10.06 -14.79
C ALA A 70 -1.96 -9.60 -13.88
N ARG A 71 -1.20 -8.59 -14.35
CA ARG A 71 -0.16 -7.92 -13.55
C ARG A 71 -0.75 -6.66 -12.94
N VAL A 72 -0.51 -6.45 -11.65
CA VAL A 72 -1.10 -5.33 -10.92
C VAL A 72 -0.09 -4.49 -10.15
N ASP A 73 -0.45 -3.24 -9.93
CA ASP A 73 0.17 -2.31 -8.99
C ASP A 73 -0.91 -1.73 -8.07
N PHE A 74 -0.90 -2.07 -6.79
CA PHE A 74 -1.75 -1.43 -5.78
C PHE A 74 -1.10 -0.11 -5.36
N ASN A 75 -1.34 0.92 -6.15
CA ASN A 75 -0.59 2.18 -6.14
C ASN A 75 -0.74 2.99 -4.84
N GLN A 76 -1.87 2.87 -4.12
CA GLN A 76 -2.07 3.55 -2.84
C GLN A 76 -1.43 2.82 -1.64
N GLY A 77 -0.92 1.61 -1.88
CA GLY A 77 -0.29 0.79 -0.86
C GLY A 77 -1.26 -0.12 -0.11
N LEU A 78 -0.78 -1.30 0.22
CA LEU A 78 -1.47 -2.32 1.00
C LEU A 78 -1.27 -2.08 2.49
N ASP A 79 -2.27 -2.41 3.29
CA ASP A 79 -2.19 -2.30 4.75
C ASP A 79 -1.36 -3.45 5.35
N ALA A 80 -0.16 -3.16 5.82
CA ALA A 80 0.74 -4.12 6.43
C ALA A 80 0.13 -4.84 7.65
N ARG A 81 -0.80 -4.20 8.38
CA ARG A 81 -1.52 -4.80 9.51
C ARG A 81 -2.36 -6.00 9.07
N GLN A 82 -2.98 -5.95 7.90
CA GLN A 82 -3.76 -7.06 7.36
C GLN A 82 -2.86 -8.26 7.03
N ILE A 83 -1.70 -8.01 6.45
CA ILE A 83 -0.69 -9.02 6.16
C ILE A 83 -0.12 -9.61 7.47
N ALA A 84 0.15 -8.75 8.46
CA ALA A 84 0.70 -9.15 9.75
C ALA A 84 -0.25 -9.99 10.61
N ARG A 85 -1.55 -9.78 10.49
CA ARG A 85 -2.56 -10.43 11.34
C ARG A 85 -3.16 -11.66 10.70
N ASN A 86 -3.17 -11.73 9.37
CA ASN A 86 -3.79 -12.81 8.59
C ASN A 86 -2.75 -13.51 7.69
N PRO A 87 -2.13 -14.63 8.15
CA PRO A 87 -1.11 -15.35 7.38
C PRO A 87 -1.54 -15.71 5.94
N PRO A 88 -2.77 -16.16 5.67
CA PRO A 88 -3.22 -16.48 4.32
C PRO A 88 -3.11 -15.32 3.33
N ILE A 89 -3.14 -14.06 3.80
CA ILE A 89 -2.97 -12.90 2.93
C ILE A 89 -1.56 -12.84 2.32
N ALA A 90 -0.52 -13.18 3.09
CA ALA A 90 0.84 -13.22 2.55
C ALA A 90 1.00 -14.30 1.47
N GLU A 91 0.40 -15.46 1.65
CA GLU A 91 0.38 -16.55 0.67
C GLU A 91 -0.40 -16.13 -0.58
N LEU A 92 -1.55 -15.47 -0.43
CA LEU A 92 -2.32 -14.92 -1.53
C LEU A 92 -1.47 -13.93 -2.36
N LEU A 93 -0.85 -12.96 -1.69
CA LEU A 93 -0.03 -11.93 -2.32
C LEU A 93 1.21 -12.49 -3.01
N SER A 94 1.79 -13.60 -2.53
CA SER A 94 2.93 -14.24 -3.18
C SER A 94 2.62 -14.83 -4.56
N ARG A 95 1.34 -15.11 -4.86
CA ARG A 95 0.86 -15.63 -6.14
C ARG A 95 0.52 -14.52 -7.14
N VAL A 96 0.45 -13.26 -6.69
CA VAL A 96 0.14 -12.10 -7.54
C VAL A 96 1.31 -11.79 -8.47
N LYS A 97 1.02 -11.51 -9.73
CA LYS A 97 1.99 -10.99 -10.68
C LYS A 97 2.09 -9.47 -10.53
N TRP A 98 3.11 -9.01 -9.83
CA TRP A 98 3.36 -7.59 -9.61
C TRP A 98 3.90 -6.91 -10.86
N MET A 99 3.44 -5.69 -11.15
CA MET A 99 4.01 -4.88 -12.22
C MET A 99 5.46 -4.47 -11.89
N ARG A 100 5.71 -4.05 -10.64
CA ARG A 100 7.05 -3.67 -10.16
C ARG A 100 7.27 -4.04 -8.69
N TYR A 101 6.50 -3.43 -7.80
CA TYR A 101 6.64 -3.55 -6.35
C TYR A 101 5.35 -4.01 -5.69
N ILE A 102 5.50 -4.66 -4.54
CA ILE A 102 4.42 -4.73 -3.55
C ILE A 102 4.52 -3.47 -2.70
N ARG A 103 3.54 -2.59 -2.82
CA ARG A 103 3.52 -1.30 -2.12
C ARG A 103 2.77 -1.42 -0.81
N MET A 104 3.33 -0.88 0.24
CA MET A 104 2.76 -0.81 1.58
C MET A 104 2.96 0.58 2.17
N ALA A 105 2.39 0.84 3.35
CA ALA A 105 2.57 2.09 4.07
C ALA A 105 3.17 1.84 5.47
N TYR A 106 4.10 2.72 5.88
CA TYR A 106 4.68 2.78 7.21
C TYR A 106 4.64 4.22 7.72
N ASP A 107 3.42 4.69 8.06
CA ASP A 107 3.15 6.10 8.35
C ASP A 107 3.30 6.49 9.82
N SER A 108 3.51 5.52 10.71
CA SER A 108 3.65 5.73 12.16
C SER A 108 4.42 4.59 12.80
N THR A 109 5.27 4.90 13.78
CA THR A 109 5.95 3.90 14.63
C THR A 109 4.99 3.02 15.42
N ALA A 110 3.74 3.45 15.62
CA ALA A 110 2.70 2.64 16.26
C ALA A 110 2.37 1.32 15.51
N VAL A 111 2.71 1.22 14.22
CA VAL A 111 2.50 0.00 13.42
C VAL A 111 3.82 -0.74 13.12
N ARG A 112 4.91 -0.41 13.81
CA ARG A 112 6.25 -1.00 13.62
C ARG A 112 6.23 -2.52 13.61
N ASP A 113 5.65 -3.13 14.63
CA ASP A 113 5.63 -4.58 14.79
C ASP A 113 4.80 -5.26 13.70
N ASP A 114 3.67 -4.65 13.33
CA ASP A 114 2.87 -5.13 12.20
C ASP A 114 3.67 -5.05 10.88
N VAL A 115 4.43 -3.98 10.64
CA VAL A 115 5.27 -3.84 9.44
C VAL A 115 6.36 -4.91 9.41
N ARG A 116 7.11 -5.09 10.50
CA ARG A 116 8.15 -6.14 10.59
C ARG A 116 7.58 -7.52 10.34
N LYS A 117 6.46 -7.84 10.98
CA LYS A 117 5.78 -9.11 10.83
C LYS A 117 5.24 -9.35 9.42
N ALA A 118 4.74 -8.29 8.76
CA ALA A 118 4.31 -8.37 7.37
C ALA A 118 5.48 -8.68 6.44
N ILE A 119 6.62 -8.00 6.61
CA ILE A 119 7.86 -8.26 5.86
C ILE A 119 8.32 -9.70 6.06
N GLU A 120 8.37 -10.20 7.30
CA GLU A 120 8.77 -11.58 7.60
C GLU A 120 7.85 -12.60 6.93
N ARG A 121 6.52 -12.38 6.98
CA ARG A 121 5.54 -13.28 6.35
C ARG A 121 5.71 -13.33 4.84
N LEU A 122 5.85 -12.16 4.20
CA LEU A 122 6.08 -12.08 2.76
C LEU A 122 7.41 -12.74 2.37
N LYS A 123 8.48 -12.58 3.18
CA LYS A 123 9.76 -13.29 2.96
C LYS A 123 9.59 -14.81 3.07
N LYS A 124 8.84 -15.30 4.05
CA LYS A 124 8.55 -16.75 4.20
C LYS A 124 7.80 -17.31 2.99
N CYS A 125 6.98 -16.48 2.33
CA CYS A 125 6.30 -16.80 1.07
C CYS A 125 7.16 -16.58 -0.19
N GLY A 126 8.49 -16.36 -0.05
CA GLY A 126 9.42 -16.23 -1.17
C GLY A 126 9.53 -14.82 -1.77
N MET A 127 8.89 -13.82 -1.17
CA MET A 127 8.98 -12.43 -1.65
C MET A 127 10.32 -11.80 -1.24
N LYS A 128 11.00 -11.15 -2.19
CA LYS A 128 12.27 -10.48 -1.91
C LYS A 128 12.03 -9.11 -1.28
N PRO A 129 12.72 -8.71 -0.19
CA PRO A 129 12.59 -7.40 0.44
C PRO A 129 12.76 -6.24 -0.56
N ALA A 130 13.72 -6.33 -1.47
CA ALA A 130 13.96 -5.34 -2.52
C ALA A 130 12.75 -5.12 -3.49
N LYS A 131 11.71 -5.96 -3.40
CA LYS A 131 10.43 -5.77 -4.10
C LYS A 131 9.34 -5.18 -3.21
N MET A 132 9.61 -5.00 -1.92
CA MET A 132 8.71 -4.38 -0.95
C MET A 132 9.00 -2.88 -0.88
N PHE A 133 8.04 -2.09 -1.32
CA PHE A 133 8.12 -0.64 -1.36
C PHE A 133 7.22 -0.04 -0.28
N PHE A 134 7.73 0.89 0.51
CA PHE A 134 7.00 1.50 1.60
C PHE A 134 6.87 3.01 1.44
N TYR A 135 5.64 3.50 1.37
CA TYR A 135 5.37 4.90 1.61
C TYR A 135 5.65 5.22 3.09
N VAL A 136 6.46 6.22 3.35
CA VAL A 136 6.77 6.73 4.69
C VAL A 136 6.28 8.16 4.79
N LEU A 137 5.16 8.38 5.47
CA LEU A 137 4.61 9.71 5.65
C LEU A 137 5.49 10.53 6.59
N VAL A 138 6.03 11.66 6.10
CA VAL A 138 6.89 12.55 6.87
C VAL A 138 6.03 13.63 7.54
N ARG A 139 5.66 13.39 8.80
CA ARG A 139 5.01 14.36 9.69
C ARG A 139 6.04 15.01 10.61
N GLU A 140 6.85 14.18 11.25
CA GLU A 140 8.05 14.55 12.01
C GLU A 140 9.25 13.92 11.32
N VAL A 141 10.31 14.71 11.10
CA VAL A 141 11.45 14.29 10.28
C VAL A 141 12.24 13.16 10.95
N ASP A 142 12.54 13.29 12.24
CA ASP A 142 13.34 12.30 12.98
C ASP A 142 12.62 10.94 13.07
N ASP A 143 11.29 10.95 13.30
CA ASP A 143 10.48 9.74 13.31
C ASP A 143 10.42 9.09 11.91
N ALA A 144 10.30 9.89 10.86
CA ALA A 144 10.31 9.38 9.50
C ALA A 144 11.68 8.81 9.12
N LEU A 145 12.76 9.48 9.47
CA LEU A 145 14.14 9.02 9.24
C LEU A 145 14.39 7.67 9.91
N ALA A 146 14.03 7.53 11.18
CA ALA A 146 14.18 6.25 11.89
C ALA A 146 13.41 5.09 11.22
N ARG A 147 12.21 5.35 10.66
CA ARG A 147 11.45 4.35 9.91
C ARG A 147 12.08 4.02 8.55
N ILE A 148 12.68 5.00 7.89
CA ILE A 148 13.41 4.83 6.63
C ILE A 148 14.64 3.96 6.86
N GLU A 149 15.47 4.30 7.86
CA GLU A 149 16.67 3.55 8.23
C GLU A 149 16.33 2.08 8.60
N GLU A 150 15.22 1.88 9.31
CA GLU A 150 14.73 0.55 9.64
C GLU A 150 14.36 -0.26 8.38
N LEU A 151 13.65 0.35 7.43
CA LEU A 151 13.27 -0.30 6.17
C LEU A 151 14.49 -0.63 5.30
N ASP A 152 15.48 0.28 5.24
CA ASP A 152 16.74 0.06 4.54
C ASP A 152 17.53 -1.10 5.16
N ALA A 153 17.62 -1.17 6.48
CA ALA A 153 18.27 -2.26 7.20
C ALA A 153 17.55 -3.61 6.95
N LEU A 154 16.25 -3.61 6.66
CA LEU A 154 15.48 -4.79 6.27
C LEU A 154 15.58 -5.11 4.76
N GLY A 155 16.29 -4.30 3.99
CA GLY A 155 16.48 -4.42 2.54
C GLY A 155 15.25 -4.06 1.71
N CYS A 156 14.30 -3.31 2.28
CA CYS A 156 13.11 -2.80 1.60
C CYS A 156 13.39 -1.46 0.89
N GLN A 157 12.42 -0.98 0.13
CA GLN A 157 12.52 0.30 -0.60
C GLN A 157 11.64 1.36 0.10
N PRO A 158 12.20 2.24 0.95
CA PRO A 158 11.45 3.36 1.52
C PRO A 158 11.23 4.46 0.47
N PHE A 159 10.14 5.19 0.63
CA PHE A 159 9.83 6.38 -0.15
C PHE A 159 9.22 7.43 0.77
N ALA A 160 9.97 8.46 1.08
CA ALA A 160 9.53 9.56 1.94
C ALA A 160 8.49 10.42 1.23
N GLN A 161 7.33 10.59 1.87
CA GLN A 161 6.23 11.40 1.36
C GLN A 161 5.91 12.53 2.36
N PRO A 162 6.27 13.79 2.07
CA PRO A 162 5.97 14.91 2.94
C PRO A 162 4.47 15.05 3.19
N TYR A 163 4.08 15.09 4.46
CA TYR A 163 2.67 15.25 4.83
C TYR A 163 2.17 16.65 4.49
N ARG A 164 1.05 16.71 3.80
CA ARG A 164 0.31 17.94 3.55
C ARG A 164 -1.04 17.87 4.26
N ASP A 165 -1.26 18.82 5.16
CA ASP A 165 -2.58 18.99 5.75
C ASP A 165 -3.50 19.75 4.80
N PHE A 166 -4.46 19.04 4.21
CA PHE A 166 -5.45 19.64 3.31
C PHE A 166 -6.60 20.33 4.06
N THR A 167 -6.65 20.25 5.39
CA THR A 167 -7.72 20.85 6.22
C THR A 167 -7.27 22.11 6.93
N GLY A 168 -6.03 22.15 7.41
CA GLY A 168 -5.47 23.26 8.18
C GLY A 168 -4.49 24.14 7.38
N GLY A 169 -4.19 23.78 6.13
CA GLY A 169 -3.29 24.57 5.29
C GLY A 169 -1.81 24.48 5.63
N THR A 170 -1.43 23.63 6.58
CA THR A 170 -0.01 23.44 6.94
C THR A 170 0.76 22.80 5.79
N LYS A 171 1.79 23.49 5.32
CA LYS A 171 2.69 22.99 4.27
C LYS A 171 3.80 22.15 4.91
N PRO A 172 4.33 21.14 4.18
CA PRO A 172 5.51 20.40 4.63
C PRO A 172 6.70 21.33 4.86
N SER A 173 7.52 21.02 5.88
CA SER A 173 8.75 21.76 6.17
C SER A 173 9.80 21.58 5.06
N ARG A 174 10.83 22.45 5.06
CA ARG A 174 11.98 22.30 4.15
C ARG A 174 12.72 20.99 4.38
N GLU A 175 12.85 20.59 5.64
CA GLU A 175 13.49 19.34 6.03
C GLU A 175 12.72 18.12 5.52
N ALA A 176 11.38 18.12 5.61
CA ALA A 176 10.55 17.06 5.08
C ALA A 176 10.73 16.91 3.55
N TRP A 177 10.83 18.02 2.82
CA TRP A 177 11.12 17.98 1.39
C TRP A 177 12.54 17.49 1.08
N ARG A 178 13.54 17.91 1.88
CA ARG A 178 14.91 17.40 1.74
C ARG A 178 14.95 15.89 1.92
N LEU A 179 14.32 15.36 2.97
CA LEU A 179 14.24 13.91 3.20
C LEU A 179 13.61 13.18 2.01
N ALA A 180 12.55 13.73 1.43
CA ALA A 180 11.90 13.14 0.26
C ALA A 180 12.77 13.15 -1.02
N TYR A 181 13.73 14.07 -1.13
CA TYR A 181 14.69 14.09 -2.25
C TYR A 181 15.84 13.09 -2.09
N TRP A 182 16.11 12.63 -0.86
CA TRP A 182 17.19 11.68 -0.56
C TRP A 182 16.75 10.22 -0.62
N CYS A 183 15.45 9.95 -0.53
CA CYS A 183 14.82 8.63 -0.63
C CYS A 183 14.23 8.38 -2.01
#